data_633cc640db7e233be3f1a60c8a95dc6a
#
_entry.id   633cc640db7e233be3f1a60c8a95dc6a
#
_cell.length_a   1.000
_cell.length_b   1.000
_cell.length_c   1.000
_cell.angle_alpha   90.00
_cell.angle_beta   90.00
_cell.angle_gamma   90.00
#
_symmetry.space_group_name_H-M   'P 1'
#
loop_
_entity.id
_entity.type
_entity.pdbx_description
1 polymer ?
#
loop_
_entity_poly.entity_id
_entity_poly.type
_entity_poly.pdbx_seq_one_letter_code
_entity_poly.pdbx_strand_id
1 'polypeptide(L)'
;TGYGTGYNPPSKSTNVDQVTITAATGEVSITYRTRVAATAENLLVLTPFAGKAGLPDGTKAFSPVQDAIQWRCRAKGVSAPVTIAGALTPTLPTRFAPAECR
;
A
#
# COMPACT_ATOMS: atom_id res chain seq x y z
N THR A 1 -10.25 -10.40 11.37
CA THR A 1 -8.82 -10.70 11.56
C THR A 1 -8.01 -10.08 10.45
N GLY A 2 -6.76 -9.75 10.73
CA GLY A 2 -5.85 -9.20 9.75
C GLY A 2 -5.55 -7.75 10.02
N TYR A 3 -4.59 -7.22 9.27
CA TYR A 3 -4.22 -5.81 9.38
C TYR A 3 -5.42 -4.95 8.98
N GLY A 4 -5.57 -3.81 9.61
CA GLY A 4 -6.67 -2.93 9.33
C GLY A 4 -8.00 -3.31 9.99
N THR A 5 -8.02 -4.32 10.84
CA THR A 5 -9.25 -4.70 11.57
C THR A 5 -9.77 -3.49 12.34
N GLY A 6 -11.04 -3.15 12.12
CA GLY A 6 -11.67 -1.99 12.75
C GLY A 6 -11.44 -0.67 12.02
N TYR A 7 -10.67 -0.69 10.92
CA TYR A 7 -10.45 0.51 10.12
C TYR A 7 -11.72 0.93 9.41
N ASN A 8 -12.08 2.19 9.54
CA ASN A 8 -13.20 2.78 8.81
C ASN A 8 -12.64 3.72 7.74
N PRO A 9 -12.85 3.41 6.45
CA PRO A 9 -12.33 4.27 5.39
C PRO A 9 -12.87 5.69 5.52
N PRO A 10 -12.04 6.71 5.24
CA PRO A 10 -12.52 8.09 5.23
C PRO A 10 -13.49 8.32 4.08
N SER A 11 -14.27 9.38 4.18
CA SER A 11 -15.13 9.80 3.07
C SER A 11 -14.27 10.17 1.87
N LYS A 12 -14.84 10.05 0.68
CA LYS A 12 -14.17 10.46 -0.55
C LYS A 12 -13.83 11.95 -0.47
N SER A 13 -12.67 12.31 -1.01
CA SER A 13 -12.26 13.70 -1.11
C SER A 13 -12.26 14.15 -2.57
N THR A 14 -11.82 15.39 -2.82
CA THR A 14 -11.78 15.94 -4.19
C THR A 14 -10.88 15.09 -5.11
N ASN A 15 -9.77 14.56 -4.59
CA ASN A 15 -8.79 13.84 -5.40
C ASN A 15 -8.68 12.36 -5.07
N VAL A 16 -9.17 11.92 -3.92
CA VAL A 16 -9.04 10.54 -3.46
C VAL A 16 -10.39 9.85 -3.43
N ASP A 17 -10.50 8.75 -4.16
CA ASP A 17 -11.71 7.96 -4.20
C ASP A 17 -11.79 6.98 -3.02
N GLN A 18 -10.68 6.34 -2.69
CA GLN A 18 -10.68 5.26 -1.71
C GLN A 18 -9.30 5.05 -1.11
N VAL A 19 -9.28 4.70 0.18
CA VAL A 19 -8.06 4.25 0.88
C VAL A 19 -8.40 2.92 1.53
N THR A 20 -7.61 1.88 1.22
CA THR A 20 -7.86 0.54 1.76
C THR A 20 -6.59 -0.04 2.38
N ILE A 21 -6.78 -1.00 3.30
CA ILE A 21 -5.68 -1.71 3.95
C ILE A 21 -5.81 -3.19 3.62
N THR A 22 -4.74 -3.78 3.07
CA THR A 22 -4.73 -5.21 2.73
C THR A 22 -4.51 -6.03 4.00
N ALA A 23 -5.45 -6.90 4.33
CA ALA A 23 -5.43 -7.64 5.59
C ALA A 23 -4.20 -8.55 5.75
N ALA A 24 -3.73 -9.16 4.66
CA ALA A 24 -2.61 -10.11 4.74
C ALA A 24 -1.26 -9.43 4.82
N THR A 25 -1.04 -8.37 4.03
CA THR A 25 0.28 -7.75 3.90
C THR A 25 0.44 -6.46 4.67
N GLY A 26 -0.65 -5.83 5.07
CA GLY A 26 -0.62 -4.51 5.71
C GLY A 26 -0.40 -3.36 4.73
N GLU A 27 -0.38 -3.64 3.43
CA GLU A 27 -0.23 -2.58 2.44
C GLU A 27 -1.43 -1.64 2.43
N VAL A 28 -1.14 -0.34 2.31
CA VAL A 28 -2.17 0.68 2.19
C VAL A 28 -2.25 1.10 0.72
N SER A 29 -3.44 1.01 0.13
CA SER A 29 -3.64 1.42 -1.25
C SER A 29 -4.50 2.68 -1.28
N ILE A 30 -4.06 3.65 -2.09
CA ILE A 30 -4.77 4.90 -2.28
C ILE A 30 -5.22 4.94 -3.74
N THR A 31 -6.54 4.96 -3.95
CA THR A 31 -7.12 5.06 -5.29
C THR A 31 -7.53 6.49 -5.53
N TYR A 32 -6.92 7.13 -6.51
CA TYR A 32 -7.23 8.51 -6.86
C TYR A 32 -8.41 8.58 -7.80
N ARG A 33 -9.12 9.72 -7.78
CA ARG A 33 -10.21 9.95 -8.70
C ARG A 33 -9.69 10.18 -10.12
N THR A 34 -10.56 10.00 -11.10
CA THR A 34 -10.19 10.16 -12.50
C THR A 34 -9.70 11.55 -12.86
N ARG A 35 -10.00 12.55 -12.04
CA ARG A 35 -9.47 13.90 -12.24
C ARG A 35 -7.96 13.99 -11.98
N VAL A 36 -7.39 13.03 -11.23
CA VAL A 36 -5.95 12.97 -10.97
C VAL A 36 -5.27 12.05 -11.99
N ALA A 37 -5.83 10.88 -12.21
CA ALA A 37 -5.26 9.88 -13.11
C ALA A 37 -6.38 8.99 -13.64
N ALA A 38 -6.20 8.47 -14.84
CA ALA A 38 -7.21 7.64 -15.49
C ALA A 38 -7.51 6.39 -14.70
N THR A 39 -8.71 5.86 -14.85
CA THR A 39 -9.08 4.57 -14.26
C THR A 39 -8.07 3.50 -14.67
N ALA A 40 -7.71 2.63 -13.74
CA ALA A 40 -6.68 1.59 -13.89
C ALA A 40 -5.25 2.15 -13.92
N GLU A 41 -5.07 3.47 -13.83
CA GLU A 41 -3.75 4.11 -13.71
C GLU A 41 -3.73 5.06 -12.51
N ASN A 42 -4.49 4.74 -11.46
CA ASN A 42 -4.74 5.66 -10.36
C ASN A 42 -4.47 5.06 -8.98
N LEU A 43 -3.70 3.98 -8.90
CA LEU A 43 -3.41 3.30 -7.63
C LEU A 43 -1.99 3.57 -7.15
N LEU A 44 -1.88 4.14 -5.95
CA LEU A 44 -0.62 4.31 -5.24
C LEU A 44 -0.61 3.34 -4.07
N VAL A 45 0.54 2.70 -3.80
CA VAL A 45 0.66 1.69 -2.75
C VAL A 45 1.74 2.09 -1.75
N LEU A 46 1.40 2.00 -0.45
CA LEU A 46 2.36 2.13 0.64
C LEU A 46 2.60 0.73 1.21
N THR A 47 3.83 0.24 1.08
CA THR A 47 4.19 -1.12 1.45
C THR A 47 5.00 -1.13 2.75
N PRO A 48 4.49 -1.76 3.83
CA PRO A 48 5.25 -1.89 5.07
C PRO A 48 6.18 -3.10 5.00
N PHE A 49 7.33 -2.99 5.65
CA PHE A 49 8.27 -4.10 5.77
C PHE A 49 9.11 -3.94 7.03
N ALA A 50 9.68 -5.05 7.50
CA ALA A 50 10.52 -5.05 8.69
C ALA A 50 11.82 -5.76 8.34
N GLY A 51 12.95 -5.06 8.45
CA GLY A 51 14.24 -5.61 8.10
C GLY A 51 14.30 -6.01 6.63
N LYS A 52 14.48 -7.29 6.34
CA LYS A 52 14.61 -7.82 4.98
C LYS A 52 13.38 -8.58 4.52
N ALA A 53 12.27 -8.46 5.23
CA ALA A 53 11.06 -9.22 4.91
C ALA A 53 9.83 -8.34 5.05
N GLY A 54 8.76 -8.73 4.35
CA GLY A 54 7.45 -8.12 4.56
C GLY A 54 6.90 -8.48 5.94
N LEU A 55 5.80 -7.85 6.31
CA LEU A 55 5.14 -8.20 7.57
C LEU A 55 4.57 -9.61 7.50
N PRO A 56 4.42 -10.30 8.65
CA PRO A 56 3.76 -11.60 8.69
C PRO A 56 2.33 -11.49 8.13
N ASP A 57 1.79 -12.61 7.65
CA ASP A 57 0.41 -12.64 7.15
C ASP A 57 -0.54 -12.32 8.31
N GLY A 58 -1.18 -11.16 8.24
CA GLY A 58 -2.07 -10.66 9.28
C GLY A 58 -3.36 -11.45 9.43
N THR A 59 -3.68 -12.33 8.48
CA THR A 59 -4.89 -13.16 8.56
C THR A 59 -4.65 -14.47 9.28
N LYS A 60 -3.41 -14.73 9.70
CA LYS A 60 -3.02 -15.95 10.43
C LYS A 60 -2.33 -15.57 11.73
N ALA A 61 -2.20 -16.53 12.63
CA ALA A 61 -1.44 -16.31 13.86
C ALA A 61 0.04 -16.09 13.51
N PHE A 62 0.67 -15.09 14.14
CA PHE A 62 2.07 -14.79 13.89
C PHE A 62 2.73 -14.21 15.14
N SER A 63 4.05 -14.26 15.17
CA SER A 63 4.83 -13.60 16.21
C SER A 63 5.11 -12.16 15.79
N PRO A 64 5.13 -11.20 16.72
CA PRO A 64 5.47 -9.82 16.39
C PRO A 64 6.87 -9.73 15.76
N VAL A 65 7.05 -8.78 14.84
CA VAL A 65 8.35 -8.55 14.21
C VAL A 65 9.33 -7.95 15.23
N GLN A 66 10.61 -8.27 15.07
CA GLN A 66 11.66 -7.76 15.95
C GLN A 66 12.29 -6.49 15.41
N ASP A 67 12.25 -6.28 14.09
CA ASP A 67 12.81 -5.11 13.45
C ASP A 67 11.80 -3.98 13.40
N ALA A 68 12.30 -2.75 13.28
CA ALA A 68 11.44 -1.59 13.11
C ALA A 68 10.68 -1.70 11.79
N ILE A 69 9.41 -1.29 11.82
CA ILE A 69 8.58 -1.28 10.61
C ILE A 69 8.92 -0.04 9.80
N GLN A 70 9.22 -0.25 8.51
CA GLN A 70 9.47 0.82 7.55
C GLN A 70 8.41 0.81 6.48
N TRP A 71 8.25 1.92 5.78
CA TRP A 71 7.26 2.07 4.72
C TRP A 71 7.93 2.49 3.43
N ARG A 72 7.49 1.91 2.33
CA ARG A 72 7.92 2.32 0.99
C ARG A 72 6.71 2.72 0.17
N CYS A 73 6.67 3.98 -0.25
CA CYS A 73 5.67 4.43 -1.21
C CYS A 73 6.08 3.97 -2.61
N ARG A 74 5.13 3.41 -3.36
CA ARG A 74 5.42 2.87 -4.69
C ARG A 74 4.42 3.37 -5.72
N ALA A 75 4.93 3.95 -6.79
CA ALA A 75 4.16 4.27 -7.98
C ALA A 75 4.41 3.19 -9.04
N LYS A 76 3.79 3.33 -10.22
CA LYS A 76 3.93 2.35 -11.29
C LYS A 76 5.39 2.07 -11.61
N GLY A 77 5.75 0.80 -11.68
CA GLY A 77 7.10 0.35 -12.00
C GLY A 77 8.05 0.28 -10.82
N VAL A 78 7.64 0.73 -9.63
CA VAL A 78 8.48 0.67 -8.44
C VAL A 78 8.27 -0.66 -7.75
N SER A 79 9.36 -1.43 -7.59
CA SER A 79 9.31 -2.73 -6.93
C SER A 79 9.19 -2.58 -5.41
N ALA A 80 8.63 -3.60 -4.76
CA ALA A 80 8.65 -3.67 -3.30
C ALA A 80 10.10 -3.78 -2.81
N PRO A 81 10.43 -3.18 -1.65
CA PRO A 81 11.82 -3.21 -1.14
C PRO A 81 12.28 -4.60 -0.71
N VAL A 82 11.33 -5.51 -0.47
CA VAL A 82 11.59 -6.90 -0.10
C VAL A 82 10.57 -7.77 -0.82
N THR A 83 10.83 -9.09 -0.86
CA THR A 83 9.89 -10.03 -1.47
C THR A 83 8.67 -10.17 -0.57
N ILE A 84 7.48 -9.88 -1.10
CA ILE A 84 6.23 -9.94 -0.36
C ILE A 84 5.23 -10.76 -1.17
N ALA A 85 4.75 -11.86 -0.61
CA ALA A 85 3.74 -12.69 -1.25
C ALA A 85 2.42 -11.93 -1.29
N GLY A 86 1.82 -11.84 -2.47
CA GLY A 86 0.55 -11.14 -2.65
C GLY A 86 0.66 -9.61 -2.65
N ALA A 87 1.87 -9.07 -2.84
CA ALA A 87 2.07 -7.63 -2.90
C ALA A 87 1.21 -7.01 -4.00
N LEU A 88 0.65 -5.83 -3.70
CA LEU A 88 -0.15 -5.09 -4.67
C LEU A 88 0.74 -4.47 -5.74
N THR A 89 0.20 -4.30 -6.94
CA THR A 89 0.90 -3.67 -8.05
C THR A 89 0.37 -2.24 -8.20
N PRO A 90 1.20 -1.22 -7.94
CA PRO A 90 0.76 0.17 -8.14
C PRO A 90 0.66 0.49 -9.63
N THR A 91 -0.25 1.38 -9.96
CA THR A 91 -0.51 1.74 -11.36
C THR A 91 -0.40 3.25 -11.61
N LEU A 92 -0.29 4.06 -10.55
CA LEU A 92 -0.19 5.51 -10.72
C LEU A 92 1.11 5.87 -11.43
N PRO A 93 1.05 6.59 -12.59
CA PRO A 93 2.27 7.01 -13.29
C PRO A 93 3.18 7.83 -12.37
N THR A 94 4.49 7.64 -12.51
CA THR A 94 5.47 8.32 -11.65
C THR A 94 5.38 9.84 -11.74
N ARG A 95 4.97 10.38 -12.89
CA ARG A 95 4.84 11.83 -13.07
C ARG A 95 3.78 12.46 -12.15
N PHE A 96 2.84 11.66 -11.64
CA PHE A 96 1.79 12.11 -10.71
C PHE A 96 2.10 11.77 -9.27
N ALA A 97 3.19 11.05 -9.00
CA ALA A 97 3.52 10.57 -7.68
C ALA A 97 4.55 11.49 -7.00
N PRO A 98 4.56 11.55 -5.65
CA PRO A 98 5.63 12.23 -4.93
C PRO A 98 7.00 11.64 -5.26
N ALA A 99 8.06 12.42 -5.09
CA ALA A 99 9.41 11.99 -5.45
C ALA A 99 9.83 10.70 -4.72
N GLU A 100 9.46 10.55 -3.45
CA GLU A 100 9.81 9.36 -2.68
C GLU A 100 9.07 8.10 -3.12
N CYS A 101 8.09 8.23 -4.00
CA CYS A 101 7.30 7.11 -4.52
C CYS A 101 7.74 6.64 -5.91
N ARG A 102 8.71 7.30 -6.49
CA ARG A 102 9.17 7.00 -7.86
C ARG A 102 10.27 5.97 -7.92
#